data_62b7dd5b4ce1501ff7e96c551c4f5a0c
#
_entry.id   62b7dd5b4ce1501ff7e96c551c4f5a0c
#
_cell.length_a   1.000
_cell.length_b   1.000
_cell.length_c   1.000
_cell.angle_alpha   90.00
_cell.angle_beta   90.00
_cell.angle_gamma   90.00
#
_symmetry.space_group_name_H-M   'P 1'
#
loop_
_entity.id
_entity.type
_entity.pdbx_description
1 polymer ?
#
loop_
_entity_poly.entity_id
_entity_poly.type
_entity_poly.pdbx_seq_one_letter_code
_entity_poly.pdbx_strand_id
1 'polypeptide(L)'
;NGKKRRLLETIRAQAMVIVPAAALIIGGFVLAWQFVEPAAPDKLSISTGSKTGAYFAFGNQYKAYFAAQGVELDVQNSAGSVENLSRLQRGDDTHVAFMQGGIGDAKSNPGLKALGSVYYEPIWVFVRNNPNAGRLTELKGKRIAVGAPGSGTRAVAVQLLGDNGINEQTATLVNQGSADATKGLISGELDAAIIVTSVNSATVRKLVSLPGISLMSFDRAEAYLRRTSYLSRVVLPEGTIDLAANYPPRDTVLLAPAATIVISDKMHPALIDLMLLAMRDTHRLGGHLESLNEFPSAEFVSFPLEET
;
A
#
# COMPACT_ATOMS: atom_id res chain seq x y z
N ASN A 1 -64.29 47.18 21.74
CA ASN A 1 -63.57 47.02 20.42
C ASN A 1 -62.18 47.68 20.40
N GLY A 2 -61.90 48.79 21.17
CA GLY A 2 -60.63 49.52 21.11
C GLY A 2 -59.41 48.77 21.63
N LYS A 3 -59.55 47.92 22.68
CA LYS A 3 -58.46 47.12 23.23
C LYS A 3 -57.95 46.01 22.28
N LYS A 4 -58.83 45.37 21.53
CA LYS A 4 -58.46 44.35 20.52
C LYS A 4 -57.70 45.00 19.33
N ARG A 5 -58.07 46.18 18.94
CA ARG A 5 -57.41 46.88 17.79
C ARG A 5 -55.99 47.33 18.18
N ARG A 6 -55.78 47.88 19.39
CA ARG A 6 -54.44 48.24 19.87
C ARG A 6 -53.56 47.03 20.07
N LEU A 7 -54.09 45.91 20.55
CA LEU A 7 -53.34 44.66 20.66
C LEU A 7 -52.87 44.15 19.28
N LEU A 8 -53.75 44.16 18.29
CA LEU A 8 -53.41 43.77 16.93
C LEU A 8 -52.38 44.69 16.26
N GLU A 9 -52.45 46.02 16.55
CA GLU A 9 -51.46 46.99 16.04
C GLU A 9 -50.10 46.80 16.70
N THR A 10 -50.05 46.49 17.99
CA THR A 10 -48.79 46.14 18.69
C THR A 10 -48.19 44.83 18.19
N ILE A 11 -49.00 43.77 18.01
CA ILE A 11 -48.54 42.53 17.43
C ILE A 11 -48.02 42.70 16.01
N ARG A 12 -48.67 43.48 15.16
CA ARG A 12 -48.19 43.79 13.80
C ARG A 12 -46.87 44.56 13.81
N ALA A 13 -46.74 45.56 14.68
CA ALA A 13 -45.51 46.34 14.80
C ALA A 13 -44.32 45.46 15.29
N GLN A 14 -44.55 44.57 16.25
CA GLN A 14 -43.55 43.63 16.70
C GLN A 14 -43.21 42.58 15.63
N ALA A 15 -44.20 42.04 14.93
CA ALA A 15 -43.99 41.07 13.87
C ALA A 15 -43.19 41.67 12.69
N MET A 16 -43.34 42.96 12.40
CA MET A 16 -42.63 43.66 11.34
C MET A 16 -41.11 43.78 11.59
N VAL A 17 -40.69 43.66 12.86
CA VAL A 17 -39.26 43.65 13.26
C VAL A 17 -38.78 42.22 13.51
N ILE A 18 -39.57 41.40 14.22
CA ILE A 18 -39.17 40.06 14.63
C ILE A 18 -39.06 39.11 13.43
N VAL A 19 -40.02 39.20 12.46
CA VAL A 19 -40.03 38.30 11.30
C VAL A 19 -38.81 38.49 10.40
N PRO A 20 -38.41 39.72 10.01
CA PRO A 20 -37.19 39.94 9.23
C PRO A 20 -35.91 39.53 10.01
N ALA A 21 -35.86 39.86 11.30
CA ALA A 21 -34.72 39.46 12.15
C ALA A 21 -34.59 37.94 12.24
N ALA A 22 -35.70 37.22 12.46
CA ALA A 22 -35.70 35.76 12.46
C ALA A 22 -35.31 35.17 11.08
N ALA A 23 -35.81 35.79 9.99
CA ALA A 23 -35.45 35.37 8.65
C ALA A 23 -33.96 35.57 8.35
N LEU A 24 -33.35 36.66 8.81
CA LEU A 24 -31.90 36.90 8.69
C LEU A 24 -31.09 35.91 9.50
N ILE A 25 -31.52 35.60 10.73
CA ILE A 25 -30.84 34.61 11.60
C ILE A 25 -30.92 33.24 10.95
N ILE A 26 -32.12 32.81 10.52
CA ILE A 26 -32.30 31.49 9.88
C ILE A 26 -31.49 31.41 8.58
N GLY A 27 -31.54 32.49 7.76
CA GLY A 27 -30.73 32.57 6.53
C GLY A 27 -29.24 32.50 6.79
N GLY A 28 -28.76 33.15 7.85
CA GLY A 28 -27.38 33.07 8.31
C GLY A 28 -26.98 31.65 8.73
N PHE A 29 -27.84 30.95 9.49
CA PHE A 29 -27.63 29.57 9.86
C PHE A 29 -27.65 28.63 8.65
N VAL A 30 -28.56 28.80 7.70
CA VAL A 30 -28.61 27.98 6.48
C VAL A 30 -27.36 28.20 5.61
N LEU A 31 -26.90 29.44 5.50
CA LEU A 31 -25.65 29.77 4.81
C LEU A 31 -24.44 29.13 5.56
N ALA A 32 -24.37 29.32 6.86
CA ALA A 32 -23.29 28.74 7.67
C ALA A 32 -23.28 27.18 7.58
N TRP A 33 -24.45 26.54 7.56
CA TRP A 33 -24.60 25.11 7.41
C TRP A 33 -23.97 24.55 6.12
N GLN A 34 -23.95 25.34 5.04
CA GLN A 34 -23.33 24.94 3.77
C GLN A 34 -21.79 24.87 3.86
N PHE A 35 -21.19 25.52 4.85
CA PHE A 35 -19.74 25.53 5.09
C PHE A 35 -19.32 24.59 6.26
N VAL A 36 -20.28 23.92 6.89
CA VAL A 36 -19.99 22.94 7.94
C VAL A 36 -19.75 21.60 7.26
N GLU A 37 -18.51 21.14 7.28
CA GLU A 37 -18.19 19.78 6.84
C GLU A 37 -18.92 18.75 7.73
N PRO A 38 -19.40 17.64 7.18
CA PRO A 38 -19.94 16.55 7.97
C PRO A 38 -18.93 16.11 9.04
N ALA A 39 -19.43 15.62 10.17
CA ALA A 39 -18.54 15.07 11.20
C ALA A 39 -17.72 13.90 10.59
N ALA A 40 -16.42 13.84 10.93
CA ALA A 40 -15.58 12.75 10.48
C ALA A 40 -16.16 11.39 10.95
N PRO A 41 -16.18 10.37 10.10
CA PRO A 41 -16.57 9.03 10.50
C PRO A 41 -15.67 8.52 11.65
N ASP A 42 -16.25 7.82 12.58
CA ASP A 42 -15.52 7.16 13.69
C ASP A 42 -14.96 5.79 13.28
N LYS A 43 -15.19 5.37 12.06
CA LYS A 43 -14.74 4.10 11.48
C LYS A 43 -14.19 4.26 10.07
N LEU A 44 -13.08 3.56 9.81
CA LEU A 44 -12.43 3.49 8.49
C LEU A 44 -11.98 2.05 8.22
N SER A 45 -12.07 1.61 6.97
CA SER A 45 -11.53 0.30 6.55
C SER A 45 -10.32 0.48 5.64
N ILE A 46 -9.27 -0.31 5.89
CA ILE A 46 -8.06 -0.37 5.06
C ILE A 46 -7.87 -1.78 4.49
N SER A 47 -7.74 -1.89 3.16
CA SER A 47 -7.40 -3.14 2.51
C SER A 47 -5.88 -3.34 2.47
N THR A 48 -5.41 -4.52 2.87
CA THR A 48 -3.99 -4.80 3.09
C THR A 48 -3.49 -5.92 2.18
N GLY A 49 -3.05 -7.03 2.70
CA GLY A 49 -2.58 -8.22 2.01
C GLY A 49 -2.86 -9.47 2.84
N SER A 50 -2.10 -10.53 2.61
CA SER A 50 -2.22 -11.74 3.43
C SER A 50 -1.90 -11.45 4.89
N LYS A 51 -2.50 -12.21 5.82
CA LYS A 51 -2.30 -12.03 7.28
C LYS A 51 -0.85 -12.16 7.74
N THR A 52 0.00 -12.79 6.94
CA THR A 52 1.45 -12.93 7.20
C THR A 52 2.29 -11.93 6.41
N GLY A 53 1.66 -11.04 5.64
CA GLY A 53 2.32 -10.05 4.79
C GLY A 53 2.61 -8.74 5.51
N ALA A 54 3.50 -7.94 4.92
CA ALA A 54 3.92 -6.65 5.47
C ALA A 54 2.76 -5.65 5.54
N TYR A 55 1.89 -5.56 4.54
CA TYR A 55 0.73 -4.67 4.53
C TYR A 55 -0.18 -4.90 5.72
N PHE A 56 -0.45 -6.17 6.05
CA PHE A 56 -1.30 -6.51 7.20
C PHE A 56 -0.61 -6.14 8.52
N ALA A 57 0.70 -6.34 8.63
CA ALA A 57 1.47 -5.95 9.80
C ALA A 57 1.45 -4.43 10.01
N PHE A 58 1.71 -3.64 8.96
CA PHE A 58 1.64 -2.17 9.02
C PHE A 58 0.20 -1.66 9.24
N GLY A 59 -0.80 -2.28 8.61
CA GLY A 59 -2.20 -1.95 8.87
C GLY A 59 -2.57 -2.09 10.35
N ASN A 60 -2.05 -3.10 11.04
CA ASN A 60 -2.26 -3.25 12.49
C ASN A 60 -1.50 -2.21 13.33
N GLN A 61 -0.35 -1.71 12.88
CA GLN A 61 0.31 -0.57 13.52
C GLN A 61 -0.53 0.72 13.35
N TYR A 62 -1.05 0.98 12.15
CA TYR A 62 -1.98 2.09 11.92
C TYR A 62 -3.24 1.95 12.78
N LYS A 63 -3.80 0.74 12.91
CA LYS A 63 -4.95 0.48 13.78
C LYS A 63 -4.71 0.92 15.21
N ALA A 64 -3.54 0.63 15.78
CA ALA A 64 -3.19 1.07 17.12
C ALA A 64 -3.13 2.61 17.23
N TYR A 65 -2.59 3.27 16.20
CA TYR A 65 -2.52 4.73 16.13
C TYR A 65 -3.92 5.36 16.05
N PHE A 66 -4.79 4.85 15.17
CA PHE A 66 -6.18 5.31 15.02
C PHE A 66 -6.99 5.13 16.30
N ALA A 67 -6.85 3.97 16.97
CA ALA A 67 -7.54 3.70 18.23
C ALA A 67 -7.18 4.71 19.33
N ALA A 68 -5.92 5.17 19.37
CA ALA A 68 -5.48 6.20 20.32
C ALA A 68 -6.14 7.57 20.05
N GLN A 69 -6.69 7.79 18.84
CA GLN A 69 -7.43 9.00 18.47
C GLN A 69 -8.95 8.79 18.47
N GLY A 70 -9.44 7.66 18.96
CA GLY A 70 -10.86 7.35 19.07
C GLY A 70 -11.52 6.90 17.77
N VAL A 71 -10.75 6.55 16.73
CA VAL A 71 -11.26 6.06 15.45
C VAL A 71 -11.00 4.57 15.32
N GLU A 72 -12.01 3.81 14.91
CA GLU A 72 -11.87 2.37 14.61
C GLU A 72 -11.28 2.19 13.20
N LEU A 73 -10.09 1.60 13.09
CA LEU A 73 -9.55 1.16 11.80
C LEU A 73 -9.76 -0.35 11.63
N ASP A 74 -10.62 -0.75 10.68
CA ASP A 74 -10.83 -2.14 10.29
C ASP A 74 -9.76 -2.58 9.29
N VAL A 75 -8.86 -3.46 9.72
CA VAL A 75 -7.75 -3.96 8.91
C VAL A 75 -8.18 -5.21 8.17
N GLN A 76 -8.52 -5.06 6.91
CA GLN A 76 -9.01 -6.13 6.04
C GLN A 76 -7.86 -6.81 5.31
N ASN A 77 -7.80 -8.14 5.40
CA ASN A 77 -6.89 -8.92 4.58
C ASN A 77 -7.41 -9.09 3.14
N SER A 78 -6.49 -9.24 2.20
CA SER A 78 -6.76 -9.50 0.79
C SER A 78 -5.68 -10.39 0.17
N ALA A 79 -5.82 -10.70 -1.11
CA ALA A 79 -4.74 -11.34 -1.88
C ALA A 79 -3.57 -10.37 -2.19
N GLY A 80 -3.77 -9.05 -2.05
CA GLY A 80 -2.77 -8.00 -2.28
C GLY A 80 -3.23 -6.92 -3.24
N SER A 81 -2.29 -6.20 -3.82
CA SER A 81 -2.52 -4.92 -4.52
C SER A 81 -3.53 -4.97 -5.66
N VAL A 82 -3.60 -6.05 -6.44
CA VAL A 82 -4.56 -6.17 -7.54
C VAL A 82 -5.99 -6.28 -7.00
N GLU A 83 -6.19 -7.06 -5.94
CA GLU A 83 -7.50 -7.14 -5.26
C GLU A 83 -7.83 -5.81 -4.57
N ASN A 84 -6.85 -5.17 -3.94
CA ASN A 84 -7.01 -3.87 -3.28
C ASN A 84 -7.51 -2.79 -4.26
N LEU A 85 -6.89 -2.73 -5.44
CA LEU A 85 -7.32 -1.82 -6.51
C LEU A 85 -8.77 -2.07 -6.89
N SER A 86 -9.14 -3.33 -7.07
CA SER A 86 -10.51 -3.72 -7.39
C SER A 86 -11.52 -3.33 -6.30
N ARG A 87 -11.15 -3.44 -5.01
CA ARG A 87 -11.99 -3.02 -3.88
C ARG A 87 -12.19 -1.50 -3.87
N LEU A 88 -11.11 -0.73 -4.04
CA LEU A 88 -11.18 0.73 -4.13
C LEU A 88 -12.07 1.20 -5.30
N GLN A 89 -11.96 0.55 -6.47
CA GLN A 89 -12.78 0.87 -7.65
C GLN A 89 -14.26 0.58 -7.44
N ARG A 90 -14.60 -0.51 -6.76
CA ARG A 90 -16.01 -0.85 -6.44
C ARG A 90 -16.61 0.08 -5.39
N GLY A 91 -15.78 0.66 -4.54
CA GLY A 91 -16.24 1.48 -3.42
C GLY A 91 -16.91 0.66 -2.30
N ASP A 92 -16.60 -0.63 -2.18
CA ASP A 92 -17.12 -1.54 -1.18
C ASP A 92 -16.50 -1.22 0.18
N ASP A 93 -17.05 -0.32 0.96
CA ASP A 93 -16.63 0.10 2.31
C ASP A 93 -15.11 0.28 2.51
N THR A 94 -14.32 0.15 1.43
CA THR A 94 -12.87 0.28 1.42
C THR A 94 -12.49 1.61 0.78
N HIS A 95 -12.03 2.56 1.60
CA HIS A 95 -11.62 3.88 1.13
C HIS A 95 -10.10 4.07 1.11
N VAL A 96 -9.37 3.13 1.71
CA VAL A 96 -7.90 3.16 1.82
C VAL A 96 -7.34 1.78 1.51
N ALA A 97 -6.22 1.71 0.81
CA ALA A 97 -5.53 0.45 0.58
C ALA A 97 -4.01 0.61 0.43
N PHE A 98 -3.27 -0.42 0.84
CA PHE A 98 -1.88 -0.57 0.41
C PHE A 98 -1.83 -0.98 -1.05
N MET A 99 -0.93 -0.35 -1.80
CA MET A 99 -0.72 -0.61 -3.22
C MET A 99 0.76 -0.75 -3.52
N GLN A 100 1.14 -1.79 -4.24
CA GLN A 100 2.49 -1.94 -4.77
C GLN A 100 2.68 -1.04 -5.99
N GLY A 101 3.83 -0.40 -6.11
CA GLY A 101 4.19 0.37 -7.29
C GLY A 101 4.04 -0.45 -8.58
N GLY A 102 3.51 0.18 -9.63
CA GLY A 102 3.23 -0.48 -10.91
C GLY A 102 1.86 -1.16 -11.00
N ILE A 103 1.05 -1.14 -9.93
CA ILE A 103 -0.32 -1.66 -9.95
C ILE A 103 -1.30 -0.49 -10.07
N GLY A 104 -1.88 -0.33 -11.26
CA GLY A 104 -2.79 0.77 -11.56
C GLY A 104 -2.09 2.11 -11.78
N ASP A 105 -2.85 3.06 -12.29
CA ASP A 105 -2.44 4.43 -12.57
C ASP A 105 -3.67 5.36 -12.60
N ALA A 106 -3.44 6.68 -12.56
CA ALA A 106 -4.49 7.69 -12.58
C ALA A 106 -5.39 7.63 -13.81
N LYS A 107 -4.85 7.29 -14.97
CA LYS A 107 -5.59 7.27 -16.24
C LYS A 107 -6.63 6.16 -16.27
N SER A 108 -6.25 5.00 -15.77
CA SER A 108 -7.11 3.83 -15.73
C SER A 108 -8.04 3.81 -14.50
N ASN A 109 -7.74 4.61 -13.49
CA ASN A 109 -8.45 4.61 -12.21
C ASN A 109 -8.73 6.05 -11.73
N PRO A 110 -9.59 6.81 -12.43
CA PRO A 110 -9.96 8.15 -12.02
C PRO A 110 -10.65 8.12 -10.64
N GLY A 111 -10.40 9.15 -9.81
CA GLY A 111 -10.94 9.24 -8.45
C GLY A 111 -10.14 8.48 -7.40
N LEU A 112 -8.98 7.90 -7.75
CA LEU A 112 -8.02 7.40 -6.78
C LEU A 112 -6.83 8.33 -6.67
N LYS A 113 -6.35 8.54 -5.44
CA LYS A 113 -5.21 9.40 -5.12
C LYS A 113 -4.23 8.69 -4.20
N ALA A 114 -2.97 9.07 -4.24
CA ALA A 114 -1.96 8.58 -3.31
C ALA A 114 -1.79 9.54 -2.13
N LEU A 115 -1.63 9.01 -0.92
CA LEU A 115 -1.16 9.78 0.22
C LEU A 115 0.37 9.84 0.28
N GLY A 116 1.03 8.90 -0.36
CA GLY A 116 2.48 8.80 -0.44
C GLY A 116 2.95 7.34 -0.48
N SER A 117 4.21 7.16 -0.80
CA SER A 117 4.91 5.89 -0.63
C SER A 117 5.37 5.73 0.82
N VAL A 118 5.53 4.48 1.29
CA VAL A 118 5.75 4.19 2.72
C VAL A 118 6.95 3.31 3.02
N TYR A 119 7.41 2.48 2.10
CA TYR A 119 8.65 1.69 2.21
C TYR A 119 8.95 0.98 0.90
N TYR A 120 10.19 0.47 0.74
CA TYR A 120 10.55 -0.38 -0.39
C TYR A 120 10.07 -1.81 -0.21
N GLU A 121 9.58 -2.42 -1.29
CA GLU A 121 9.18 -3.83 -1.35
C GLU A 121 10.12 -4.62 -2.27
N PRO A 122 11.29 -5.06 -1.79
CA PRO A 122 12.22 -5.77 -2.64
C PRO A 122 11.61 -7.01 -3.30
N ILE A 123 12.00 -7.22 -4.54
CA ILE A 123 11.69 -8.42 -5.31
C ILE A 123 12.75 -9.47 -4.99
N TRP A 124 12.39 -10.39 -4.13
CA TRP A 124 13.24 -11.50 -3.71
C TRP A 124 13.11 -12.64 -4.70
N VAL A 125 14.20 -13.02 -5.34
CA VAL A 125 14.25 -14.20 -6.21
C VAL A 125 15.13 -15.24 -5.54
N PHE A 126 14.49 -16.22 -4.91
CA PHE A 126 15.16 -17.35 -4.29
C PHE A 126 15.31 -18.50 -5.29
N VAL A 127 16.51 -19.05 -5.38
CA VAL A 127 16.83 -20.10 -6.35
C VAL A 127 17.50 -21.27 -5.64
N ARG A 128 17.12 -22.51 -5.98
CA ARG A 128 17.75 -23.71 -5.46
C ARG A 128 19.05 -24.04 -6.20
N ASN A 129 20.07 -24.40 -5.44
CA ASN A 129 21.33 -24.94 -5.94
C ASN A 129 22.02 -24.08 -7.02
N ASN A 130 21.81 -22.76 -6.98
CA ASN A 130 22.51 -21.79 -7.83
C ASN A 130 22.94 -20.56 -7.03
N PRO A 131 24.08 -20.61 -6.30
CA PRO A 131 24.53 -19.54 -5.43
C PRO A 131 24.98 -18.28 -6.18
N ASN A 132 25.19 -18.36 -7.48
CA ASN A 132 25.65 -17.26 -8.33
C ASN A 132 24.59 -16.78 -9.32
N ALA A 133 23.32 -17.11 -9.09
CA ALA A 133 22.23 -16.62 -9.93
C ALA A 133 22.22 -15.09 -9.96
N GLY A 134 22.29 -14.51 -11.17
CA GLY A 134 22.33 -13.07 -11.39
C GLY A 134 21.31 -12.57 -12.42
N ARG A 135 20.71 -13.50 -13.17
CA ARG A 135 19.82 -13.16 -14.28
C ARG A 135 18.56 -14.00 -14.28
N LEU A 136 17.42 -13.37 -14.50
CA LEU A 136 16.14 -14.08 -14.62
C LEU A 136 16.14 -15.10 -15.76
N THR A 137 16.92 -14.86 -16.84
CA THR A 137 17.04 -15.81 -17.96
C THR A 137 17.52 -17.20 -17.55
N GLU A 138 18.19 -17.34 -16.40
CA GLU A 138 18.65 -18.62 -15.85
C GLU A 138 17.49 -19.48 -15.31
N LEU A 139 16.29 -18.90 -15.19
CA LEU A 139 15.09 -19.58 -14.73
C LEU A 139 14.32 -20.28 -15.87
N LYS A 140 14.81 -20.24 -17.12
CA LYS A 140 14.20 -21.01 -18.23
C LYS A 140 14.21 -22.49 -17.92
N GLY A 141 13.10 -23.18 -18.20
CA GLY A 141 12.91 -24.61 -17.92
C GLY A 141 12.67 -24.94 -16.43
N LYS A 142 12.59 -23.94 -15.56
CA LYS A 142 12.43 -24.14 -14.11
C LYS A 142 10.96 -24.06 -13.68
N ARG A 143 10.68 -24.63 -12.50
CA ARG A 143 9.39 -24.53 -11.80
C ARG A 143 9.48 -23.33 -10.87
N ILE A 144 8.74 -22.26 -11.16
CA ILE A 144 8.89 -20.95 -10.54
C ILE A 144 7.59 -20.57 -9.86
N ALA A 145 7.59 -20.35 -8.54
CA ALA A 145 6.47 -19.71 -7.87
C ALA A 145 6.46 -18.21 -8.21
N VAL A 146 5.34 -17.73 -8.74
CA VAL A 146 5.16 -16.35 -9.22
C VAL A 146 4.17 -15.52 -8.41
N GLY A 147 3.78 -15.98 -7.23
CA GLY A 147 2.78 -15.32 -6.39
C GLY A 147 1.35 -15.86 -6.59
N ALA A 148 0.51 -15.59 -5.62
CA ALA A 148 -0.91 -15.95 -5.67
C ALA A 148 -1.69 -15.09 -6.67
N PRO A 149 -2.79 -15.60 -7.26
CA PRO A 149 -3.72 -14.78 -8.04
C PRO A 149 -4.20 -13.55 -7.24
N GLY A 150 -4.30 -12.40 -7.87
CA GLY A 150 -4.71 -11.14 -7.21
C GLY A 150 -3.61 -10.42 -6.42
N SER A 151 -2.40 -11.02 -6.29
CA SER A 151 -1.27 -10.38 -5.60
C SER A 151 -0.47 -9.47 -6.53
N GLY A 152 0.13 -8.42 -5.95
CA GLY A 152 1.11 -7.57 -6.64
C GLY A 152 2.37 -8.36 -7.02
N THR A 153 2.79 -9.33 -6.20
CA THR A 153 3.90 -10.25 -6.52
C THR A 153 3.70 -10.92 -7.88
N ARG A 154 2.49 -11.47 -8.12
CA ARG A 154 2.21 -12.15 -9.39
C ARG A 154 2.30 -11.20 -10.57
N ALA A 155 1.76 -9.99 -10.44
CA ALA A 155 1.78 -9.00 -11.52
C ALA A 155 3.22 -8.67 -11.93
N VAL A 156 4.08 -8.31 -10.96
CA VAL A 156 5.47 -7.94 -11.26
C VAL A 156 6.32 -9.14 -11.67
N ALA A 157 6.11 -10.31 -11.07
CA ALA A 157 6.85 -11.53 -11.42
C ALA A 157 6.61 -11.94 -12.88
N VAL A 158 5.34 -11.99 -13.30
CA VAL A 158 4.97 -12.34 -14.68
C VAL A 158 5.51 -11.32 -15.67
N GLN A 159 5.45 -10.02 -15.34
CA GLN A 159 6.02 -8.97 -16.17
C GLN A 159 7.53 -9.13 -16.33
N LEU A 160 8.28 -9.23 -15.22
CA LEU A 160 9.74 -9.35 -15.28
C LEU A 160 10.21 -10.63 -15.95
N LEU A 161 9.53 -11.74 -15.72
CA LEU A 161 9.81 -13.01 -16.41
C LEU A 161 9.55 -12.86 -17.93
N GLY A 162 8.42 -12.27 -18.31
CA GLY A 162 8.07 -12.00 -19.70
C GLY A 162 9.10 -11.11 -20.41
N ASP A 163 9.58 -10.04 -19.76
CA ASP A 163 10.66 -9.17 -20.27
C ASP A 163 11.99 -9.92 -20.51
N ASN A 164 12.16 -11.06 -19.85
CA ASN A 164 13.31 -11.96 -20.01
C ASN A 164 13.02 -13.18 -20.90
N GLY A 165 11.88 -13.20 -21.61
CA GLY A 165 11.49 -14.28 -22.51
C GLY A 165 11.13 -15.57 -21.77
N ILE A 166 10.60 -15.44 -20.54
CA ILE A 166 10.12 -16.56 -19.72
C ILE A 166 8.60 -16.43 -19.60
N ASN A 167 7.91 -17.49 -20.04
CA ASN A 167 6.47 -17.62 -20.02
C ASN A 167 6.09 -19.10 -19.82
N GLU A 168 4.80 -19.44 -19.89
CA GLU A 168 4.30 -20.79 -19.67
C GLU A 168 4.80 -21.82 -20.73
N GLN A 169 5.31 -21.39 -21.89
CA GLN A 169 5.93 -22.25 -22.89
C GLN A 169 7.41 -22.53 -22.56
N THR A 170 8.08 -21.67 -21.78
CA THR A 170 9.51 -21.74 -21.53
C THR A 170 9.86 -22.05 -20.08
N ALA A 171 8.88 -22.11 -19.16
CA ALA A 171 9.03 -22.49 -17.75
C ALA A 171 7.68 -22.93 -17.18
N THR A 172 7.69 -23.59 -16.02
CA THR A 172 6.46 -23.90 -15.29
C THR A 172 6.20 -22.81 -14.27
N LEU A 173 5.22 -21.95 -14.54
CA LEU A 173 4.82 -20.87 -13.63
C LEU A 173 3.76 -21.38 -12.64
N VAL A 174 4.08 -21.36 -11.36
CA VAL A 174 3.22 -21.89 -10.28
C VAL A 174 2.61 -20.77 -9.48
N ASN A 175 1.26 -20.74 -9.38
CA ASN A 175 0.51 -19.70 -8.70
C ASN A 175 0.45 -19.95 -7.18
N GLN A 176 1.57 -19.77 -6.49
CA GLN A 176 1.69 -19.98 -5.04
C GLN A 176 2.10 -18.70 -4.34
N GLY A 177 1.41 -18.40 -3.22
CA GLY A 177 1.82 -17.30 -2.31
C GLY A 177 3.07 -17.68 -1.51
N SER A 178 3.64 -16.70 -0.81
CA SER A 178 4.95 -16.81 -0.15
C SER A 178 5.09 -18.02 0.78
N ALA A 179 4.04 -18.37 1.54
CA ALA A 179 4.07 -19.49 2.47
C ALA A 179 4.20 -20.86 1.76
N ASP A 180 3.42 -21.09 0.69
CA ASP A 180 3.46 -22.35 -0.06
C ASP A 180 4.67 -22.39 -0.97
N ALA A 181 5.08 -21.27 -1.57
CA ALA A 181 6.34 -21.16 -2.30
C ALA A 181 7.55 -21.53 -1.44
N THR A 182 7.56 -21.11 -0.16
CA THR A 182 8.59 -21.49 0.80
C THR A 182 8.63 -23.00 1.02
N LYS A 183 7.48 -23.64 1.21
CA LYS A 183 7.39 -25.12 1.36
C LYS A 183 7.88 -25.81 0.09
N GLY A 184 7.45 -25.37 -1.08
CA GLY A 184 7.85 -25.94 -2.37
C GLY A 184 9.35 -25.80 -2.66
N LEU A 185 9.97 -24.68 -2.27
CA LEU A 185 11.44 -24.55 -2.34
C LEU A 185 12.15 -25.53 -1.40
N ILE A 186 11.68 -25.70 -0.17
CA ILE A 186 12.28 -26.62 0.81
C ILE A 186 12.14 -28.05 0.35
N SER A 187 10.96 -28.47 -0.10
CA SER A 187 10.70 -29.85 -0.57
C SER A 187 11.37 -30.18 -1.91
N GLY A 188 11.78 -29.16 -2.68
CA GLY A 188 12.30 -29.34 -4.04
C GLY A 188 11.24 -29.50 -5.12
N GLU A 189 9.97 -29.23 -4.80
CA GLU A 189 8.89 -29.10 -5.78
C GLU A 189 9.05 -27.86 -6.67
N LEU A 190 9.71 -26.85 -6.15
CA LEU A 190 10.05 -25.61 -6.86
C LEU A 190 11.57 -25.46 -7.00
N ASP A 191 11.98 -24.92 -8.13
CA ASP A 191 13.38 -24.58 -8.42
C ASP A 191 13.67 -23.12 -8.08
N ALA A 192 12.66 -22.25 -8.14
CA ALA A 192 12.76 -20.84 -7.78
C ALA A 192 11.43 -20.30 -7.23
N ALA A 193 11.50 -19.21 -6.48
CA ALA A 193 10.34 -18.45 -6.05
C ALA A 193 10.62 -16.95 -6.13
N ILE A 194 9.67 -16.20 -6.67
CA ILE A 194 9.65 -14.73 -6.66
C ILE A 194 8.68 -14.29 -5.57
N ILE A 195 9.15 -13.46 -4.67
CA ILE A 195 8.40 -12.96 -3.51
C ILE A 195 8.61 -11.45 -3.46
N VAL A 196 7.55 -10.67 -3.26
CA VAL A 196 7.63 -9.22 -3.03
C VAL A 196 7.12 -8.95 -1.63
N THR A 197 7.99 -8.46 -0.78
CA THR A 197 7.67 -8.17 0.62
C THR A 197 8.80 -7.38 1.27
N SER A 198 8.52 -6.77 2.45
CA SER A 198 9.52 -6.09 3.26
C SER A 198 10.67 -7.03 3.67
N VAL A 199 11.86 -6.49 3.83
CA VAL A 199 13.06 -7.19 4.33
C VAL A 199 12.83 -7.82 5.71
N ASN A 200 11.95 -7.25 6.53
CA ASN A 200 11.60 -7.75 7.86
C ASN A 200 10.67 -8.98 7.85
N SER A 201 10.27 -9.45 6.67
CA SER A 201 9.40 -10.62 6.53
C SER A 201 10.04 -11.87 7.13
N ALA A 202 9.27 -12.61 7.92
CA ALA A 202 9.70 -13.92 8.45
C ALA A 202 10.04 -14.92 7.34
N THR A 203 9.37 -14.82 6.19
CA THR A 203 9.64 -15.64 4.99
C THR A 203 11.04 -15.37 4.45
N VAL A 204 11.42 -14.09 4.31
CA VAL A 204 12.74 -13.69 3.83
C VAL A 204 13.82 -14.22 4.78
N ARG A 205 13.71 -13.90 6.08
CA ARG A 205 14.66 -14.38 7.10
C ARG A 205 14.82 -15.89 7.08
N LYS A 206 13.74 -16.63 6.93
CA LYS A 206 13.78 -18.08 6.83
C LYS A 206 14.52 -18.55 5.58
N LEU A 207 14.18 -18.01 4.40
CA LEU A 207 14.72 -18.47 3.12
C LEU A 207 16.20 -18.17 2.94
N VAL A 208 16.68 -17.01 3.40
CA VAL A 208 18.10 -16.62 3.27
C VAL A 208 19.02 -17.51 4.12
N SER A 209 18.52 -18.13 5.19
CA SER A 209 19.29 -18.99 6.09
C SER A 209 19.25 -20.47 5.71
N LEU A 210 18.49 -20.87 4.67
CA LEU A 210 18.33 -22.27 4.30
C LEU A 210 19.48 -22.78 3.40
N PRO A 211 20.15 -23.87 3.76
CA PRO A 211 21.16 -24.49 2.89
C PRO A 211 20.58 -24.87 1.52
N GLY A 212 21.32 -24.59 0.45
CA GLY A 212 20.91 -24.90 -0.91
C GLY A 212 19.86 -23.95 -1.51
N ILE A 213 19.42 -22.93 -0.76
CA ILE A 213 18.62 -21.82 -1.26
C ILE A 213 19.51 -20.58 -1.32
N SER A 214 19.52 -19.90 -2.43
CA SER A 214 20.32 -18.68 -2.64
C SER A 214 19.45 -17.53 -3.08
N LEU A 215 19.79 -16.32 -2.63
CA LEU A 215 19.16 -15.08 -3.09
C LEU A 215 19.88 -14.60 -4.34
N MET A 216 19.13 -14.37 -5.41
CA MET A 216 19.66 -13.81 -6.66
C MET A 216 19.99 -12.32 -6.47
N SER A 217 21.16 -11.90 -6.96
CA SER A 217 21.54 -10.50 -7.13
C SER A 217 21.32 -10.07 -8.57
N PHE A 218 20.62 -8.95 -8.81
CA PHE A 218 20.28 -8.52 -10.16
C PHE A 218 21.46 -7.87 -10.89
N ASP A 219 22.21 -8.63 -11.71
CA ASP A 219 23.34 -8.11 -12.50
C ASP A 219 22.97 -6.93 -13.41
N ARG A 220 21.73 -6.90 -13.89
CA ARG A 220 21.25 -5.91 -14.87
C ARG A 220 20.24 -4.95 -14.28
N ALA A 221 20.35 -4.62 -12.99
CA ALA A 221 19.38 -3.76 -12.30
C ALA A 221 19.10 -2.45 -13.06
N GLU A 222 20.15 -1.75 -13.52
CA GLU A 222 20.00 -0.48 -14.26
C GLU A 222 19.18 -0.62 -15.56
N ALA A 223 19.27 -1.77 -16.24
CA ALA A 223 18.48 -2.00 -17.44
C ALA A 223 16.97 -2.11 -17.12
N TYR A 224 16.62 -2.70 -15.99
CA TYR A 224 15.22 -2.76 -15.53
C TYR A 224 14.68 -1.38 -15.18
N LEU A 225 15.45 -0.56 -14.46
CA LEU A 225 15.04 0.79 -14.07
C LEU A 225 14.77 1.68 -15.30
N ARG A 226 15.59 1.55 -16.35
CA ARG A 226 15.38 2.29 -17.61
C ARG A 226 14.11 1.88 -18.36
N ARG A 227 13.62 0.68 -18.12
CA ARG A 227 12.42 0.12 -18.77
C ARG A 227 11.16 0.24 -17.93
N THR A 228 11.31 0.34 -16.61
CA THR A 228 10.21 0.20 -15.64
C THR A 228 10.34 1.26 -14.56
N SER A 229 9.58 2.34 -14.71
CA SER A 229 9.71 3.57 -13.91
C SER A 229 9.33 3.41 -12.43
N TYR A 230 8.53 2.40 -12.07
CA TYR A 230 8.13 2.16 -10.68
C TYR A 230 9.14 1.31 -9.89
N LEU A 231 10.23 0.87 -10.53
CA LEU A 231 11.28 0.11 -9.85
C LEU A 231 12.41 1.02 -9.40
N SER A 232 12.93 0.74 -8.22
CA SER A 232 14.16 1.31 -7.67
C SER A 232 15.21 0.23 -7.52
N ARG A 233 16.49 0.62 -7.60
CA ARG A 233 17.62 -0.23 -7.26
C ARG A 233 17.91 -0.05 -5.78
N VAL A 234 17.83 -1.12 -5.02
CA VAL A 234 18.23 -1.14 -3.62
C VAL A 234 19.38 -2.13 -3.42
N VAL A 235 20.25 -1.85 -2.47
CA VAL A 235 21.34 -2.77 -2.10
C VAL A 235 21.06 -3.28 -0.71
N LEU A 236 20.98 -4.59 -0.56
CA LEU A 236 20.95 -5.25 0.73
C LEU A 236 22.40 -5.53 1.13
N PRO A 237 22.97 -4.81 2.11
CA PRO A 237 24.38 -4.96 2.50
C PRO A 237 24.67 -6.35 3.08
N GLU A 238 25.90 -6.80 2.94
CA GLU A 238 26.40 -8.01 3.57
C GLU A 238 26.08 -8.03 5.07
N GLY A 239 25.60 -9.15 5.57
CA GLY A 239 25.27 -9.34 6.99
C GLY A 239 24.02 -8.62 7.50
N THR A 240 23.31 -7.83 6.68
CA THR A 240 22.19 -6.98 7.13
C THR A 240 21.06 -7.76 7.81
N ILE A 241 20.77 -8.97 7.36
CA ILE A 241 19.68 -9.82 7.93
C ILE A 241 20.16 -10.54 9.21
N ASP A 242 21.40 -11.02 9.20
CA ASP A 242 22.02 -11.67 10.34
C ASP A 242 23.54 -11.47 10.28
N LEU A 243 24.08 -10.63 11.16
CA LEU A 243 25.52 -10.33 11.22
C LEU A 243 26.34 -11.53 11.68
N ALA A 244 25.82 -12.36 12.58
CA ALA A 244 26.56 -13.50 13.13
C ALA A 244 26.70 -14.63 12.11
N ALA A 245 25.63 -14.89 11.36
CA ALA A 245 25.60 -15.89 10.30
C ALA A 245 26.06 -15.35 8.93
N ASN A 246 26.35 -14.05 8.84
CA ASN A 246 26.70 -13.31 7.63
C ASN A 246 25.67 -13.48 6.50
N TYR A 247 24.40 -13.16 6.78
CA TYR A 247 23.34 -13.15 5.78
C TYR A 247 22.90 -11.74 5.39
N PRO A 248 22.85 -11.38 4.09
CA PRO A 248 23.40 -12.13 2.96
C PRO A 248 24.93 -12.19 3.03
N PRO A 249 25.58 -13.19 2.38
CA PRO A 249 27.03 -13.37 2.45
C PRO A 249 27.84 -12.35 1.62
N ARG A 250 27.18 -11.43 0.97
CA ARG A 250 27.73 -10.31 0.17
C ARG A 250 26.65 -9.29 -0.10
N ASP A 251 27.04 -8.08 -0.46
CA ASP A 251 26.10 -7.07 -0.98
C ASP A 251 25.27 -7.66 -2.11
N THR A 252 23.95 -7.53 -1.98
CA THR A 252 22.99 -8.10 -2.94
C THR A 252 22.15 -7.00 -3.53
N VAL A 253 22.23 -6.85 -4.86
CA VAL A 253 21.42 -5.86 -5.60
C VAL A 253 20.04 -6.43 -5.84
N LEU A 254 19.00 -5.70 -5.40
CA LEU A 254 17.60 -6.03 -5.58
C LEU A 254 16.88 -4.94 -6.39
N LEU A 255 15.79 -5.30 -7.01
CA LEU A 255 14.81 -4.38 -7.56
C LEU A 255 13.68 -4.23 -6.55
N ALA A 256 13.16 -3.02 -6.38
CA ALA A 256 12.10 -2.77 -5.42
C ALA A 256 11.08 -1.76 -5.99
N PRO A 257 9.80 -2.11 -6.15
CA PRO A 257 8.75 -1.11 -6.14
C PRO A 257 8.62 -0.51 -4.72
N ALA A 258 8.04 0.67 -4.61
CA ALA A 258 7.62 1.19 -3.31
C ALA A 258 6.16 0.82 -3.03
N ALA A 259 5.86 0.49 -1.78
CA ALA A 259 4.49 0.41 -1.30
C ALA A 259 3.92 1.82 -1.13
N THR A 260 2.66 2.01 -1.50
CA THR A 260 1.96 3.30 -1.49
C THR A 260 0.65 3.15 -0.72
N ILE A 261 0.21 4.18 -0.03
CA ILE A 261 -1.16 4.29 0.47
C ILE A 261 -1.99 5.02 -0.58
N VAL A 262 -3.00 4.34 -1.09
CA VAL A 262 -3.95 4.86 -2.08
C VAL A 262 -5.32 4.99 -1.44
N ILE A 263 -6.00 6.09 -1.71
CA ILE A 263 -7.31 6.43 -1.18
C ILE A 263 -8.31 6.71 -2.29
N SER A 264 -9.59 6.57 -1.96
CA SER A 264 -10.69 7.14 -2.75
C SER A 264 -10.76 8.65 -2.50
N ASP A 265 -11.06 9.43 -3.54
CA ASP A 265 -11.35 10.88 -3.48
C ASP A 265 -12.54 11.25 -2.58
N LYS A 266 -13.28 10.25 -2.08
CA LYS A 266 -14.39 10.40 -1.14
C LYS A 266 -13.98 10.32 0.32
N MET A 267 -12.71 10.09 0.60
CA MET A 267 -12.22 9.99 1.97
C MET A 267 -12.33 11.34 2.68
N HIS A 268 -12.83 11.33 3.93
CA HIS A 268 -12.99 12.55 4.73
C HIS A 268 -11.61 13.17 5.07
N PRO A 269 -11.41 14.51 4.92
CA PRO A 269 -10.12 15.17 5.14
C PRO A 269 -9.49 14.85 6.50
N ALA A 270 -10.26 14.88 7.59
CA ALA A 270 -9.74 14.56 8.92
C ALA A 270 -9.18 13.13 9.03
N LEU A 271 -9.70 12.16 8.26
CA LEU A 271 -9.16 10.81 8.22
C LEU A 271 -7.92 10.72 7.33
N ILE A 272 -7.79 11.59 6.32
CA ILE A 272 -6.59 11.74 5.52
C ILE A 272 -5.44 12.24 6.40
N ASP A 273 -5.66 13.32 7.16
CA ASP A 273 -4.67 13.86 8.10
C ASP A 273 -4.22 12.80 9.12
N LEU A 274 -5.18 12.08 9.69
CA LEU A 274 -4.87 11.02 10.65
C LEU A 274 -4.06 9.89 10.02
N MET A 275 -4.36 9.52 8.77
CA MET A 275 -3.59 8.50 8.03
C MET A 275 -2.17 8.98 7.73
N LEU A 276 -1.98 10.23 7.30
CA LEU A 276 -0.65 10.81 7.07
C LEU A 276 0.21 10.81 8.33
N LEU A 277 -0.38 11.14 9.49
CA LEU A 277 0.31 11.07 10.78
C LEU A 277 0.69 9.62 11.14
N ALA A 278 -0.21 8.67 10.96
CA ALA A 278 0.06 7.24 11.19
C ALA A 278 1.18 6.72 10.27
N MET A 279 1.16 7.08 8.97
CA MET A 279 2.22 6.76 8.02
C MET A 279 3.56 7.32 8.47
N ARG A 280 3.61 8.62 8.82
CA ARG A 280 4.84 9.27 9.28
C ARG A 280 5.42 8.58 10.52
N ASP A 281 4.61 8.37 11.54
CA ASP A 281 5.10 7.82 12.81
C ASP A 281 5.53 6.35 12.68
N THR A 282 4.97 5.62 11.71
CA THR A 282 5.33 4.23 11.44
C THR A 282 6.60 4.10 10.60
N HIS A 283 6.81 4.96 9.60
CA HIS A 283 7.83 4.74 8.55
C HIS A 283 9.03 5.69 8.60
N ARG A 284 8.96 6.81 9.31
CA ARG A 284 10.02 7.85 9.34
C ARG A 284 11.37 7.38 9.86
N LEU A 285 11.41 6.33 10.66
CA LEU A 285 12.67 5.87 11.27
C LEU A 285 13.56 5.10 10.29
N GLY A 286 13.05 4.83 9.08
CA GLY A 286 13.76 4.04 8.09
C GLY A 286 13.80 2.55 8.46
N GLY A 287 14.68 1.81 7.78
CA GLY A 287 14.80 0.36 7.93
C GLY A 287 16.15 -0.16 7.45
N HIS A 288 16.17 -1.42 7.03
CA HIS A 288 17.38 -2.05 6.49
C HIS A 288 17.74 -1.53 5.08
N LEU A 289 16.79 -0.93 4.38
CA LEU A 289 16.93 -0.43 3.01
C LEU A 289 16.58 1.04 2.90
N GLU A 290 15.91 1.58 3.87
CA GLU A 290 15.41 2.94 3.90
C GLU A 290 16.22 3.80 4.86
N SER A 291 16.52 5.02 4.45
CA SER A 291 17.17 6.03 5.29
C SER A 291 16.18 6.69 6.27
N LEU A 292 16.69 7.35 7.29
CA LEU A 292 15.89 8.15 8.22
C LEU A 292 15.13 9.24 7.45
N ASN A 293 13.82 9.32 7.66
CA ASN A 293 12.91 10.27 6.99
C ASN A 293 12.83 10.13 5.45
N GLU A 294 13.23 9.01 4.88
CA GLU A 294 13.03 8.72 3.45
C GLU A 294 11.54 8.48 3.14
N PHE A 295 10.82 7.84 4.06
CA PHE A 295 9.38 7.61 3.98
C PHE A 295 8.64 8.17 5.21
N PRO A 296 7.35 8.56 5.05
CA PRO A 296 6.59 8.59 3.81
C PRO A 296 7.12 9.64 2.84
N SER A 297 6.95 9.39 1.52
CA SER A 297 7.47 10.25 0.46
C SER A 297 6.41 10.51 -0.61
N ALA A 298 6.50 11.68 -1.24
CA ALA A 298 5.73 12.03 -2.44
C ALA A 298 6.27 11.34 -3.71
N GLU A 299 7.44 10.76 -3.64
CA GLU A 299 8.06 10.04 -4.76
C GLU A 299 7.55 8.60 -4.87
N PHE A 300 7.81 7.94 -5.99
CA PHE A 300 7.46 6.53 -6.26
C PHE A 300 5.96 6.22 -6.25
N VAL A 301 5.10 7.22 -6.49
CA VAL A 301 3.65 7.04 -6.56
C VAL A 301 3.17 6.92 -8.01
N SER A 302 2.18 6.07 -8.26
CA SER A 302 1.55 5.87 -9.57
C SER A 302 0.22 6.62 -9.72
N PHE A 303 -0.29 7.20 -8.64
CA PHE A 303 -1.52 8.00 -8.59
C PHE A 303 -1.17 9.45 -8.24
N PRO A 304 -2.01 10.44 -8.61
CA PRO A 304 -1.81 11.81 -8.18
C PRO A 304 -1.83 11.88 -6.65
N LEU A 305 -0.98 12.73 -6.09
CA LEU A 305 -1.02 12.98 -4.65
C LEU A 305 -2.31 13.68 -4.26
N GLU A 306 -2.82 13.36 -3.07
CA GLU A 306 -3.85 14.14 -2.42
C GLU A 306 -3.27 15.51 -2.03
N GLU A 307 -3.99 16.58 -2.36
CA GLU A 307 -3.65 17.94 -1.94
C GLU A 307 -4.29 18.17 -0.55
N THR A 308 -3.48 18.19 0.49
CA THR A 308 -3.89 18.49 1.88
C THR A 308 -3.41 19.88 2.28
#